data_2dba0098c342e88f5d2da6046288a323
#
_entry.id   2dba0098c342e88f5d2da6046288a323
#
_cell.length_a   1.000
_cell.length_b   1.000
_cell.length_c   1.000
_cell.angle_alpha   90.00
_cell.angle_beta   90.00
_cell.angle_gamma   90.00
#
_symmetry.space_group_name_H-M   'P 1'
#
loop_
_entity.id
_entity.type
_entity.pdbx_description
1 polymer ?
#
loop_
_entity_poly.entity_id
_entity_poly.type
_entity_poly.pdbx_seq_one_letter_code
_entity_poly.pdbx_strand_id
1 'polypeptide(L)'
;MCGIAGLMALDGALPDAGAVARMGAALAHRGPDGRGDYASQDVAFAHTRLSIIDLETGDQPHDDGIGAALIANAEFYNFVELRARHSDLEFATRSDCEVPLRLYPGAGVDVARELRGMYALALHDRRTNSLLLARDPFGIKPLYYVESASGLAFASEPQALIAGGFAAASDISRRAQSELLSIQFTTGRDTIYRDIKRVLPGETIQVRAGRVVDRRNIPALPPSPAPAVRDEDEALRRLDA
;
A
#
# COMPACT_ATOMS: atom_id res chain seq x y z
N MET A 1 13.55 5.35 1.29
CA MET A 1 12.11 5.10 1.03
C MET A 1 11.45 4.81 2.36
N CYS A 2 10.26 5.36 2.61
CA CYS A 2 9.51 5.07 3.84
C CYS A 2 9.17 3.58 3.99
N GLY A 3 8.88 3.17 5.22
CA GLY A 3 8.34 1.86 5.54
C GLY A 3 6.98 2.00 6.20
N ILE A 4 6.02 1.16 5.80
CA ILE A 4 4.71 1.07 6.42
C ILE A 4 4.46 -0.35 6.89
N ALA A 5 3.84 -0.50 8.05
CA ALA A 5 3.39 -1.78 8.60
C ALA A 5 2.14 -1.58 9.46
N GLY A 6 1.34 -2.63 9.60
CA GLY A 6 0.19 -2.58 10.49
C GLY A 6 -0.56 -3.90 10.58
N LEU A 7 -1.54 -3.89 11.47
CA LEU A 7 -2.43 -5.01 11.74
C LEU A 7 -3.85 -4.48 11.92
N MET A 8 -4.81 -5.03 11.22
CA MET A 8 -6.21 -4.97 11.58
C MET A 8 -6.61 -6.29 12.22
N ALA A 9 -6.96 -6.25 13.50
CA ALA A 9 -7.35 -7.42 14.27
C ALA A 9 -8.73 -7.96 13.81
N LEU A 10 -9.03 -9.20 14.17
CA LEU A 10 -10.38 -9.75 14.01
C LEU A 10 -11.38 -8.95 14.83
N ASP A 11 -12.65 -9.01 14.42
CA ASP A 11 -13.74 -8.31 15.08
C ASP A 11 -13.77 -8.55 16.61
N GLY A 12 -13.80 -7.47 17.37
CA GLY A 12 -13.78 -7.48 18.82
C GLY A 12 -12.42 -7.77 19.48
N ALA A 13 -11.36 -8.00 18.72
CA ALA A 13 -10.02 -8.21 19.25
C ALA A 13 -9.18 -6.93 19.20
N LEU A 14 -8.28 -6.77 20.17
CA LEU A 14 -7.27 -5.72 20.13
C LEU A 14 -6.09 -6.15 19.24
N PRO A 15 -5.48 -5.23 18.48
CA PRO A 15 -4.29 -5.53 17.71
C PRO A 15 -3.08 -5.75 18.63
N ASP A 16 -2.23 -6.72 18.30
CA ASP A 16 -0.94 -6.91 18.99
C ASP A 16 0.01 -5.76 18.64
N ALA A 17 -0.01 -4.71 19.48
CA ALA A 17 0.86 -3.55 19.34
C ALA A 17 2.35 -3.94 19.41
N GLY A 18 2.72 -4.99 20.18
CA GLY A 18 4.08 -5.50 20.24
C GLY A 18 4.54 -6.11 18.92
N ALA A 19 3.66 -6.85 18.23
CA ALA A 19 3.94 -7.36 16.90
C ALA A 19 4.15 -6.21 15.89
N VAL A 20 3.27 -5.20 15.90
CA VAL A 20 3.39 -4.02 15.01
C VAL A 20 4.69 -3.24 15.31
N ALA A 21 5.06 -3.08 16.57
CA ALA A 21 6.32 -2.44 16.95
C ALA A 21 7.55 -3.21 16.42
N ARG A 22 7.54 -4.56 16.48
CA ARG A 22 8.61 -5.40 15.87
C ARG A 22 8.66 -5.24 14.35
N MET A 23 7.48 -5.16 13.67
CA MET A 23 7.41 -4.89 12.24
C MET A 23 8.01 -3.53 11.88
N GLY A 24 7.66 -2.48 12.63
CA GLY A 24 8.22 -1.14 12.45
C GLY A 24 9.74 -1.12 12.65
N ALA A 25 10.25 -1.82 13.68
CA ALA A 25 11.68 -1.93 13.93
C ALA A 25 12.43 -2.62 12.77
N ALA A 26 11.84 -3.66 12.16
CA ALA A 26 12.40 -4.34 10.99
C ALA A 26 12.46 -3.45 9.74
N LEU A 27 11.66 -2.37 9.68
CA LEU A 27 11.63 -1.40 8.58
C LEU A 27 12.50 -0.16 8.83
N ALA A 28 13.24 -0.06 9.94
CA ALA A 28 14.01 1.13 10.31
C ALA A 28 15.03 1.56 9.24
N HIS A 29 15.60 0.61 8.50
CA HIS A 29 16.53 0.87 7.41
C HIS A 29 15.90 1.62 6.22
N ARG A 30 14.57 1.58 6.09
CA ARG A 30 13.84 2.26 5.02
C ARG A 30 13.62 3.75 5.31
N GLY A 31 13.48 4.10 6.57
CA GLY A 31 13.15 5.46 7.00
C GLY A 31 13.88 5.83 8.27
N PRO A 32 15.12 6.32 8.15
CA PRO A 32 15.96 6.66 9.29
C PRO A 32 15.61 8.00 9.96
N ASP A 33 14.82 8.85 9.29
CA ASP A 33 14.63 10.24 9.70
C ASP A 33 13.49 10.44 10.73
N GLY A 34 12.59 9.46 10.84
CA GLY A 34 11.47 9.55 11.78
C GLY A 34 10.69 8.24 11.91
N ARG A 35 9.89 8.19 12.99
CA ARG A 35 8.96 7.08 13.26
C ARG A 35 7.63 7.67 13.71
N GLY A 36 6.55 6.96 13.37
CA GLY A 36 5.21 7.27 13.84
C GLY A 36 4.41 6.01 14.05
N ASP A 37 3.60 6.04 15.09
CA ASP A 37 2.73 4.93 15.49
C ASP A 37 1.29 5.41 15.58
N TYR A 38 0.35 4.54 15.25
CA TYR A 38 -1.09 4.76 15.40
C TYR A 38 -1.72 3.54 16.03
N ALA A 39 -2.65 3.77 16.92
CA ALA A 39 -3.46 2.70 17.51
C ALA A 39 -4.90 3.15 17.65
N SER A 40 -5.81 2.28 17.30
CA SER A 40 -7.24 2.36 17.54
C SER A 40 -7.74 1.09 18.22
N GLN A 41 -9.05 0.92 18.32
CA GLN A 41 -9.63 -0.24 18.96
C GLN A 41 -9.24 -1.57 18.28
N ASP A 42 -9.11 -1.57 16.95
CA ASP A 42 -8.92 -2.78 16.13
C ASP A 42 -7.78 -2.69 15.12
N VAL A 43 -7.13 -1.52 14.98
CA VAL A 43 -6.02 -1.29 14.05
C VAL A 43 -4.82 -0.67 14.76
N ALA A 44 -3.64 -1.17 14.43
CA ALA A 44 -2.38 -0.53 14.79
C ALA A 44 -1.47 -0.38 13.56
N PHE A 45 -0.80 0.79 13.44
CA PHE A 45 0.16 1.09 12.40
C PHE A 45 1.53 1.43 12.98
N ALA A 46 2.57 1.17 12.19
CA ALA A 46 3.91 1.69 12.36
C ALA A 46 4.40 2.26 11.03
N HIS A 47 4.99 3.44 11.10
CA HIS A 47 5.59 4.14 9.97
C HIS A 47 7.06 4.45 10.26
N THR A 48 7.94 4.30 9.25
CA THR A 48 9.31 4.78 9.28
C THR A 48 9.53 5.75 8.14
N ARG A 49 10.02 6.96 8.45
CA ARG A 49 10.07 8.09 7.52
C ARG A 49 11.46 8.25 6.92
N LEU A 50 11.51 8.38 5.58
CA LEU A 50 12.56 9.05 4.85
C LEU A 50 11.99 10.41 4.40
N SER A 51 12.53 11.50 4.93
CA SER A 51 12.01 12.85 4.72
C SER A 51 12.45 13.40 3.38
N ILE A 52 11.51 13.60 2.43
CA ILE A 52 11.78 14.15 1.09
C ILE A 52 10.91 15.38 0.85
N ILE A 53 9.58 15.23 0.98
CA ILE A 53 8.61 16.31 0.84
C ILE A 53 8.14 16.73 2.23
N ASP A 54 8.00 18.03 2.46
CA ASP A 54 7.53 18.62 3.72
C ASP A 54 8.29 18.12 4.95
N LEU A 55 9.50 18.63 5.13
CA LEU A 55 10.40 18.24 6.22
C LEU A 55 9.87 18.59 7.60
N GLU A 56 8.96 19.59 7.70
CA GLU A 56 8.48 20.14 8.96
C GLU A 56 7.17 19.52 9.44
N THR A 57 6.21 19.31 8.54
CA THR A 57 4.85 18.87 8.90
C THR A 57 4.43 17.55 8.26
N GLY A 58 5.30 16.91 7.47
CA GLY A 58 5.02 15.67 6.74
C GLY A 58 5.19 14.39 7.56
N ASP A 59 5.23 14.46 8.89
CA ASP A 59 5.27 13.26 9.74
C ASP A 59 3.97 12.47 9.64
N GLN A 60 4.11 11.16 9.63
CA GLN A 60 2.98 10.24 9.54
C GLN A 60 2.90 9.38 10.82
N PRO A 61 1.72 8.91 11.19
CA PRO A 61 0.44 8.90 10.45
C PRO A 61 -0.22 10.28 10.33
N HIS A 62 -0.82 10.56 9.15
CA HIS A 62 -1.76 11.66 9.02
C HIS A 62 -3.12 11.25 9.57
N ASP A 63 -3.78 12.14 10.34
CA ASP A 63 -5.13 11.94 10.91
C ASP A 63 -6.03 13.09 10.42
N ASP A 64 -7.27 12.78 10.04
CA ASP A 64 -8.22 13.79 9.56
C ASP A 64 -8.95 14.51 10.70
N GLY A 65 -8.73 14.10 11.96
CA GLY A 65 -9.38 14.63 13.15
C GLY A 65 -10.82 14.16 13.36
N ILE A 66 -11.42 13.46 12.39
CA ILE A 66 -12.83 13.02 12.42
C ILE A 66 -13.00 11.51 12.31
N GLY A 67 -11.92 10.76 12.13
CA GLY A 67 -11.97 9.31 12.22
C GLY A 67 -11.18 8.52 11.21
N ALA A 68 -10.45 9.14 10.30
CA ALA A 68 -9.56 8.41 9.38
C ALA A 68 -8.09 8.73 9.66
N ALA A 69 -7.23 7.70 9.55
CA ALA A 69 -5.79 7.82 9.66
C ALA A 69 -5.10 7.11 8.49
N LEU A 70 -4.00 7.67 8.01
CA LEU A 70 -3.27 7.19 6.84
C LEU A 70 -1.77 7.12 7.12
N ILE A 71 -1.16 6.02 6.66
CA ILE A 71 0.28 5.91 6.46
C ILE A 71 0.59 5.54 5.01
N ALA A 72 1.68 6.10 4.47
CA ALA A 72 2.07 5.85 3.08
C ALA A 72 3.59 5.82 2.90
N ASN A 73 4.05 4.97 2.01
CA ASN A 73 5.33 5.05 1.34
C ASN A 73 5.05 5.51 -0.09
N ALA A 74 5.08 6.81 -0.33
CA ALA A 74 4.53 7.38 -1.56
C ALA A 74 5.28 8.62 -2.04
N GLU A 75 5.04 8.95 -3.31
CA GLU A 75 5.23 10.23 -3.96
C GLU A 75 4.07 10.42 -4.94
N PHE A 76 3.12 11.28 -4.60
CA PHE A 76 1.95 11.58 -5.42
C PHE A 76 2.23 12.75 -6.34
N TYR A 77 2.52 12.49 -7.61
CA TYR A 77 2.97 13.50 -8.59
C TYR A 77 1.94 14.59 -8.87
N ASN A 78 0.65 14.26 -8.76
CA ASN A 78 -0.46 15.19 -9.03
C ASN A 78 -1.04 15.85 -7.77
N PHE A 79 -0.32 15.85 -6.64
CA PHE A 79 -0.85 16.39 -5.38
C PHE A 79 -1.17 17.88 -5.45
N VAL A 80 -0.40 18.68 -6.19
CA VAL A 80 -0.65 20.11 -6.39
C VAL A 80 -1.93 20.32 -7.20
N GLU A 81 -2.13 19.56 -8.28
CA GLU A 81 -3.34 19.60 -9.09
C GLU A 81 -4.58 19.19 -8.30
N LEU A 82 -4.46 18.14 -7.48
CA LEU A 82 -5.55 17.65 -6.63
C LEU A 82 -5.93 18.67 -5.55
N ARG A 83 -4.97 19.29 -4.90
CA ARG A 83 -5.24 20.39 -3.95
C ARG A 83 -5.93 21.58 -4.61
N ALA A 84 -5.50 21.95 -5.80
CA ALA A 84 -6.14 23.04 -6.56
C ALA A 84 -7.58 22.71 -6.99
N ARG A 85 -7.83 21.44 -7.41
CA ARG A 85 -9.16 20.96 -7.80
C ARG A 85 -10.13 20.88 -6.62
N HIS A 86 -9.63 20.57 -5.44
CA HIS A 86 -10.39 20.43 -4.20
C HIS A 86 -10.04 21.55 -3.22
N SER A 87 -10.15 22.80 -3.69
CA SER A 87 -9.82 23.99 -2.89
C SER A 87 -10.77 24.25 -1.71
N ASP A 88 -11.87 23.52 -1.65
CA ASP A 88 -12.84 23.45 -0.54
C ASP A 88 -12.36 22.57 0.62
N LEU A 89 -11.34 21.72 0.39
CA LEU A 89 -10.76 20.88 1.43
C LEU A 89 -9.62 21.60 2.15
N GLU A 90 -9.61 21.48 3.47
CA GLU A 90 -8.52 21.98 4.30
C GLU A 90 -7.41 20.93 4.43
N PHE A 91 -6.17 21.34 4.17
CA PHE A 91 -4.95 20.54 4.34
C PHE A 91 -4.14 21.07 5.52
N ALA A 92 -3.83 20.20 6.48
CA ALA A 92 -3.08 20.56 7.67
C ALA A 92 -1.56 20.64 7.41
N THR A 93 -1.07 19.95 6.37
CA THR A 93 0.35 19.84 6.03
C THR A 93 0.61 20.27 4.60
N ARG A 94 1.88 20.36 4.22
CA ARG A 94 2.30 20.54 2.82
C ARG A 94 2.64 19.20 2.14
N SER A 95 2.50 18.09 2.87
CA SER A 95 2.82 16.76 2.39
C SER A 95 1.87 16.32 1.28
N ASP A 96 2.41 15.70 0.23
CA ASP A 96 1.65 15.01 -0.79
C ASP A 96 0.86 13.83 -0.21
N CYS A 97 1.40 13.19 0.83
CA CYS A 97 0.80 12.03 1.49
C CYS A 97 -0.50 12.34 2.26
N GLU A 98 -0.80 13.61 2.56
CA GLU A 98 -2.09 13.97 3.16
C GLU A 98 -3.25 13.92 2.15
N VAL A 99 -2.97 14.10 0.86
CA VAL A 99 -4.01 14.26 -0.18
C VAL A 99 -4.96 13.05 -0.23
N PRO A 100 -4.53 11.79 -0.27
CA PRO A 100 -5.46 10.65 -0.28
C PRO A 100 -6.39 10.64 0.93
N LEU A 101 -5.91 11.05 2.12
CA LEU A 101 -6.71 11.10 3.33
C LEU A 101 -7.87 12.10 3.19
N ARG A 102 -7.59 13.29 2.63
CA ARG A 102 -8.60 14.34 2.44
C ARG A 102 -9.60 14.04 1.33
N LEU A 103 -9.19 13.30 0.31
CA LEU A 103 -10.07 12.87 -0.79
C LEU A 103 -10.95 11.67 -0.39
N TYR A 104 -10.51 10.86 0.56
CA TYR A 104 -11.18 9.61 0.92
C TYR A 104 -12.67 9.75 1.30
N PRO A 105 -13.13 10.78 2.05
CA PRO A 105 -14.55 10.93 2.37
C PRO A 105 -15.47 11.02 1.15
N GLY A 106 -15.01 11.60 0.05
CA GLY A 106 -15.78 11.72 -1.20
C GLY A 106 -15.60 10.54 -2.14
N ALA A 107 -14.40 9.98 -2.21
CA ALA A 107 -14.03 8.94 -3.17
C ALA A 107 -14.14 7.50 -2.61
N GLY A 108 -14.10 7.34 -1.29
CA GLY A 108 -14.13 6.03 -0.64
C GLY A 108 -13.02 5.10 -1.14
N VAL A 109 -13.38 3.85 -1.41
CA VAL A 109 -12.43 2.83 -1.91
C VAL A 109 -11.85 3.12 -3.29
N ASP A 110 -12.44 4.06 -4.03
CA ASP A 110 -11.98 4.48 -5.36
C ASP A 110 -10.95 5.63 -5.29
N VAL A 111 -10.55 6.09 -4.10
CA VAL A 111 -9.57 7.18 -3.93
C VAL A 111 -8.29 6.96 -4.75
N ALA A 112 -7.85 5.72 -4.90
CA ALA A 112 -6.66 5.37 -5.69
C ALA A 112 -6.79 5.74 -7.18
N ARG A 113 -8.01 5.91 -7.73
CA ARG A 113 -8.23 6.33 -9.13
C ARG A 113 -7.87 7.78 -9.40
N GLU A 114 -7.88 8.61 -8.35
CA GLU A 114 -7.51 10.02 -8.44
C GLU A 114 -5.99 10.23 -8.39
N LEU A 115 -5.24 9.22 -7.90
CA LEU A 115 -3.83 9.34 -7.58
C LEU A 115 -2.94 8.98 -8.77
N ARG A 116 -1.98 9.85 -9.08
CA ARG A 116 -0.87 9.58 -10.01
C ARG A 116 0.44 9.66 -9.24
N GLY A 117 1.23 8.60 -9.32
CA GLY A 117 2.50 8.54 -8.60
C GLY A 117 2.92 7.12 -8.31
N MET A 118 3.92 6.97 -7.47
CA MET A 118 4.38 5.70 -6.95
C MET A 118 4.02 5.60 -5.47
N TYR A 119 3.22 4.62 -5.10
CA TYR A 119 2.69 4.54 -3.75
C TYR A 119 2.36 3.13 -3.25
N ALA A 120 2.51 2.96 -1.95
CA ALA A 120 1.86 1.95 -1.14
C ALA A 120 1.26 2.68 0.07
N LEU A 121 -0.03 2.57 0.29
CA LEU A 121 -0.71 3.24 1.39
C LEU A 121 -1.60 2.29 2.19
N ALA A 122 -1.82 2.65 3.44
CA ALA A 122 -2.81 2.06 4.32
C ALA A 122 -3.63 3.18 4.97
N LEU A 123 -4.95 3.13 4.80
CA LEU A 123 -5.91 4.09 5.34
C LEU A 123 -6.93 3.35 6.21
N HIS A 124 -7.02 3.72 7.47
CA HIS A 124 -8.03 3.21 8.40
C HIS A 124 -9.13 4.24 8.60
N ASP A 125 -10.38 3.84 8.43
CA ASP A 125 -11.57 4.64 8.74
C ASP A 125 -12.35 4.01 9.89
N ARG A 126 -12.27 4.63 11.08
CA ARG A 126 -12.96 4.20 12.29
C ARG A 126 -14.49 4.28 12.17
N ARG A 127 -15.01 5.19 11.32
CA ARG A 127 -16.46 5.39 11.14
C ARG A 127 -17.12 4.21 10.46
N THR A 128 -16.40 3.56 9.55
CA THR A 128 -16.87 2.40 8.79
C THR A 128 -16.20 1.10 9.23
N ASN A 129 -15.28 1.17 10.21
CA ASN A 129 -14.42 0.10 10.65
C ASN A 129 -13.78 -0.62 9.47
N SER A 130 -13.11 0.13 8.58
CA SER A 130 -12.48 -0.41 7.39
C SER A 130 -11.04 0.04 7.25
N LEU A 131 -10.19 -0.88 6.78
CA LEU A 131 -8.84 -0.64 6.38
C LEU A 131 -8.74 -0.76 4.85
N LEU A 132 -8.15 0.24 4.21
CA LEU A 132 -7.86 0.24 2.80
C LEU A 132 -6.34 0.08 2.59
N LEU A 133 -5.94 -0.89 1.80
CA LEU A 133 -4.57 -1.05 1.32
C LEU A 133 -4.56 -0.78 -0.18
N ALA A 134 -3.74 0.14 -0.67
CA ALA A 134 -3.64 0.40 -2.10
C ALA A 134 -2.18 0.47 -2.56
N ARG A 135 -1.94 0.00 -3.78
CA ARG A 135 -0.63 -0.02 -4.42
C ARG A 135 -0.72 0.62 -5.80
N ASP A 136 0.31 1.37 -6.17
CA ASP A 136 0.36 2.07 -7.46
C ASP A 136 0.21 1.13 -8.66
N PRO A 137 -0.30 1.64 -9.82
CA PRO A 137 -0.59 0.82 -10.99
C PRO A 137 0.60 0.07 -11.57
N PHE A 138 1.84 0.54 -11.34
CA PHE A 138 3.05 -0.14 -11.80
C PHE A 138 3.71 -1.01 -10.72
N GLY A 139 3.18 -0.96 -9.47
CA GLY A 139 3.73 -1.71 -8.34
C GLY A 139 5.14 -1.28 -7.94
N ILE A 140 5.49 0.00 -8.12
CA ILE A 140 6.81 0.54 -7.82
C ILE A 140 7.10 0.46 -6.32
N LYS A 141 6.13 0.86 -5.49
CA LYS A 141 6.29 0.71 -4.03
C LYS A 141 5.80 -0.68 -3.59
N PRO A 142 6.59 -1.40 -2.80
CA PRO A 142 6.22 -2.74 -2.35
C PRO A 142 5.17 -2.70 -1.24
N LEU A 143 4.23 -3.67 -1.28
CA LEU A 143 3.25 -3.90 -0.24
C LEU A 143 2.86 -5.38 -0.18
N TYR A 144 2.94 -5.95 1.02
CA TYR A 144 2.67 -7.36 1.29
C TYR A 144 1.69 -7.50 2.44
N TYR A 145 0.97 -8.61 2.51
CA TYR A 145 0.03 -8.90 3.58
C TYR A 145 -0.04 -10.39 3.91
N VAL A 146 -0.55 -10.69 5.10
CA VAL A 146 -0.90 -12.03 5.60
C VAL A 146 -2.28 -11.98 6.22
N GLU A 147 -3.17 -12.89 5.83
CA GLU A 147 -4.41 -13.18 6.54
C GLU A 147 -4.17 -14.31 7.53
N SER A 148 -4.30 -14.03 8.82
CA SER A 148 -4.00 -14.97 9.90
C SER A 148 -5.20 -15.19 10.83
N ALA A 149 -5.03 -16.01 11.85
CA ALA A 149 -6.02 -16.18 12.91
C ALA A 149 -6.20 -14.93 13.79
N SER A 150 -5.21 -14.02 13.81
CA SER A 150 -5.28 -12.75 14.55
C SER A 150 -5.83 -11.56 13.73
N GLY A 151 -6.05 -11.74 12.43
CA GLY A 151 -6.50 -10.70 11.53
C GLY A 151 -5.63 -10.57 10.28
N LEU A 152 -5.63 -9.39 9.64
CA LEU A 152 -4.82 -9.08 8.49
C LEU A 152 -3.66 -8.16 8.89
N ALA A 153 -2.44 -8.65 8.74
CA ALA A 153 -1.20 -7.88 8.87
C ALA A 153 -0.67 -7.48 7.49
N PHE A 154 -0.06 -6.28 7.40
CA PHE A 154 0.56 -5.80 6.17
C PHE A 154 1.89 -5.10 6.44
N ALA A 155 2.79 -5.09 5.46
CA ALA A 155 4.06 -4.37 5.54
C ALA A 155 4.65 -4.08 4.16
N SER A 156 5.56 -3.10 4.12
CA SER A 156 6.39 -2.80 2.94
C SER A 156 7.30 -3.95 2.54
N GLU A 157 7.70 -4.81 3.48
CA GLU A 157 8.63 -5.93 3.24
C GLU A 157 8.20 -7.20 3.95
N PRO A 158 8.42 -8.38 3.32
CA PRO A 158 8.12 -9.68 3.94
C PRO A 158 8.80 -9.89 5.30
N GLN A 159 10.04 -9.43 5.45
CA GLN A 159 10.81 -9.58 6.70
C GLN A 159 10.13 -8.92 7.89
N ALA A 160 9.41 -7.82 7.67
CA ALA A 160 8.64 -7.17 8.73
C ALA A 160 7.48 -8.06 9.21
N LEU A 161 6.76 -8.71 8.29
CA LEU A 161 5.70 -9.66 8.63
C LEU A 161 6.23 -10.87 9.41
N ILE A 162 7.42 -11.36 9.05
CA ILE A 162 8.11 -12.43 9.77
C ILE A 162 8.53 -11.96 11.17
N ALA A 163 9.11 -10.76 11.30
CA ALA A 163 9.50 -10.17 12.57
C ALA A 163 8.30 -9.94 13.51
N GLY A 164 7.15 -9.62 12.94
CA GLY A 164 5.87 -9.52 13.65
C GLY A 164 5.34 -10.86 14.14
N GLY A 165 5.79 -11.98 13.58
CA GLY A 165 5.32 -13.33 13.92
C GLY A 165 4.11 -13.79 13.09
N PHE A 166 3.81 -13.12 11.96
CA PHE A 166 2.66 -13.45 11.10
C PHE A 166 2.98 -14.51 10.04
N ALA A 167 4.26 -14.80 9.80
CA ALA A 167 4.72 -15.84 8.89
C ALA A 167 6.05 -16.43 9.37
N ALA A 168 6.31 -17.68 9.01
CA ALA A 168 7.58 -18.34 9.30
C ALA A 168 8.56 -18.19 8.13
N ALA A 169 9.80 -17.80 8.43
CA ALA A 169 10.87 -17.69 7.41
C ALA A 169 11.20 -19.04 6.76
N SER A 170 10.95 -20.15 7.44
CA SER A 170 11.20 -21.52 6.96
C SER A 170 10.08 -22.07 6.07
N ASP A 171 8.90 -21.47 6.07
CA ASP A 171 7.77 -21.96 5.26
C ASP A 171 7.83 -21.42 3.83
N ILE A 172 8.63 -22.11 3.02
CA ILE A 172 8.95 -21.75 1.65
C ILE A 172 8.03 -22.47 0.64
N SER A 173 7.48 -21.71 -0.28
CA SER A 173 6.76 -22.23 -1.43
C SER A 173 7.74 -22.77 -2.48
N ARG A 174 7.77 -24.09 -2.69
CA ARG A 174 8.65 -24.72 -3.70
C ARG A 174 8.40 -24.18 -5.12
N ARG A 175 7.13 -23.92 -5.46
CA ARG A 175 6.77 -23.33 -6.75
C ARG A 175 7.38 -21.95 -6.92
N ALA A 176 7.18 -21.05 -5.96
CA ALA A 176 7.72 -19.70 -6.01
C ALA A 176 9.27 -19.68 -5.93
N GLN A 177 9.86 -20.65 -5.24
CA GLN A 177 11.32 -20.85 -5.25
C GLN A 177 11.82 -21.22 -6.65
N SER A 178 11.12 -22.12 -7.37
CA SER A 178 11.48 -22.48 -8.74
C SER A 178 11.35 -21.28 -9.69
N GLU A 179 10.30 -20.48 -9.58
CA GLU A 179 10.14 -19.24 -10.35
C GLU A 179 11.31 -18.28 -10.08
N LEU A 180 11.64 -18.04 -8.79
CA LEU A 180 12.72 -17.16 -8.40
C LEU A 180 14.07 -17.61 -8.97
N LEU A 181 14.36 -18.91 -8.96
CA LEU A 181 15.59 -19.47 -9.52
C LEU A 181 15.63 -19.40 -11.05
N SER A 182 14.48 -19.48 -11.72
CA SER A 182 14.39 -19.49 -13.19
C SER A 182 14.39 -18.08 -13.80
N ILE A 183 13.65 -17.14 -13.20
CA ILE A 183 13.42 -15.80 -13.76
C ILE A 183 13.78 -14.66 -12.80
N GLN A 184 14.40 -14.98 -11.65
CA GLN A 184 14.90 -14.06 -10.63
C GLN A 184 13.81 -13.25 -9.89
N PHE A 185 12.54 -13.53 -10.09
CA PHE A 185 11.42 -12.94 -9.33
C PHE A 185 10.23 -13.91 -9.27
N THR A 186 9.30 -13.66 -8.36
CA THR A 186 8.05 -14.42 -8.25
C THR A 186 6.92 -13.68 -8.95
N THR A 187 6.08 -14.39 -9.70
CA THR A 187 4.97 -13.81 -10.45
C THR A 187 3.69 -13.73 -9.63
N GLY A 188 2.82 -12.79 -9.99
CA GLY A 188 1.51 -12.65 -9.37
C GLY A 188 1.52 -12.32 -7.88
N ARG A 189 0.53 -12.84 -7.16
CA ARG A 189 0.28 -12.56 -5.75
C ARG A 189 1.19 -13.35 -4.79
N ASP A 190 1.60 -14.52 -5.19
CA ASP A 190 2.40 -15.41 -4.35
C ASP A 190 3.83 -14.88 -4.18
N THR A 191 4.40 -15.10 -3.00
CA THR A 191 5.79 -14.81 -2.70
C THR A 191 6.54 -16.13 -2.41
N ILE A 192 7.84 -16.03 -2.19
CA ILE A 192 8.62 -17.19 -1.76
C ILE A 192 8.11 -17.76 -0.42
N TYR A 193 7.56 -16.92 0.45
CA TYR A 193 6.94 -17.33 1.71
C TYR A 193 5.48 -17.71 1.46
N ARG A 194 5.07 -18.90 1.92
CA ARG A 194 3.76 -19.49 1.61
C ARG A 194 2.58 -18.60 2.01
N ASP A 195 2.64 -18.03 3.21
CA ASP A 195 1.54 -17.25 3.78
C ASP A 195 1.57 -15.76 3.38
N ILE A 196 2.74 -15.25 2.99
CA ILE A 196 2.89 -13.85 2.60
C ILE A 196 2.44 -13.64 1.16
N LYS A 197 1.46 -12.76 0.98
CA LYS A 197 0.92 -12.39 -0.32
C LYS A 197 1.33 -10.96 -0.68
N ARG A 198 1.45 -10.70 -1.97
CA ARG A 198 1.71 -9.37 -2.52
C ARG A 198 0.40 -8.68 -2.84
N VAL A 199 0.27 -7.41 -2.47
CA VAL A 199 -0.73 -6.53 -3.09
C VAL A 199 -0.28 -6.30 -4.54
N LEU A 200 -1.16 -6.61 -5.51
CA LEU A 200 -0.78 -6.53 -6.93
C LEU A 200 -0.65 -5.07 -7.41
N PRO A 201 0.09 -4.81 -8.50
CA PRO A 201 0.10 -3.51 -9.14
C PRO A 201 -1.32 -3.01 -9.45
N GLY A 202 -1.64 -1.77 -9.05
CA GLY A 202 -2.94 -1.15 -9.24
C GLY A 202 -4.04 -1.68 -8.31
N GLU A 203 -3.73 -2.62 -7.41
CA GLU A 203 -4.73 -3.22 -6.53
C GLU A 203 -5.04 -2.34 -5.33
N THR A 204 -6.32 -2.24 -5.04
CA THR A 204 -6.89 -1.72 -3.80
C THR A 204 -7.62 -2.86 -3.09
N ILE A 205 -7.27 -3.12 -1.83
CA ILE A 205 -7.87 -4.15 -0.98
C ILE A 205 -8.64 -3.45 0.14
N GLN A 206 -9.92 -3.76 0.27
CA GLN A 206 -10.72 -3.35 1.44
C GLN A 206 -10.76 -4.49 2.46
N VAL A 207 -10.46 -4.15 3.71
CA VAL A 207 -10.45 -5.07 4.85
C VAL A 207 -11.46 -4.59 5.87
N ARG A 208 -12.24 -5.50 6.42
CA ARG A 208 -13.13 -5.27 7.57
C ARG A 208 -12.99 -6.41 8.55
N ALA A 209 -13.02 -6.09 9.84
CA ALA A 209 -12.90 -7.09 10.92
C ALA A 209 -11.72 -8.06 10.66
N GLY A 210 -10.57 -7.55 10.20
CA GLY A 210 -9.37 -8.34 9.92
C GLY A 210 -9.46 -9.29 8.72
N ARG A 211 -10.47 -9.14 7.84
CA ARG A 211 -10.66 -9.99 6.64
C ARG A 211 -10.82 -9.16 5.38
N VAL A 212 -10.29 -9.65 4.28
CA VAL A 212 -10.48 -9.04 2.96
C VAL A 212 -11.94 -9.21 2.53
N VAL A 213 -12.61 -8.08 2.22
CA VAL A 213 -14.02 -8.05 1.82
C VAL A 213 -14.20 -7.60 0.37
N ASP A 214 -13.28 -6.81 -0.19
CA ASP A 214 -13.34 -6.36 -1.59
C ASP A 214 -11.94 -6.17 -2.17
N ARG A 215 -11.84 -6.30 -3.48
CA ARG A 215 -10.60 -6.06 -4.25
C ARG A 215 -10.96 -5.33 -5.54
N ARG A 216 -10.24 -4.24 -5.81
CA ARG A 216 -10.37 -3.48 -7.05
C ARG A 216 -9.01 -3.36 -7.71
N ASN A 217 -9.01 -3.16 -9.03
CA ASN A 217 -7.78 -2.98 -9.78
C ASN A 217 -7.90 -1.80 -10.74
N ILE A 218 -6.82 -1.03 -10.84
CA ILE A 218 -6.64 0.05 -11.79
C ILE A 218 -5.52 -0.41 -12.74
N PRO A 219 -5.82 -0.61 -14.04
CA PRO A 219 -4.80 -1.01 -15.00
C PRO A 219 -3.75 0.09 -15.17
N ALA A 220 -2.47 -0.31 -15.26
CA ALA A 220 -1.35 0.63 -15.45
C ALA A 220 -1.43 1.36 -16.81
N LEU A 221 -1.96 0.67 -17.81
CA LEU A 221 -2.12 1.19 -19.16
C LEU A 221 -3.60 1.18 -19.55
N PRO A 222 -4.05 2.16 -20.35
CA PRO A 222 -5.39 2.10 -20.90
C PRO A 222 -5.56 0.84 -21.75
N PRO A 223 -6.80 0.34 -21.92
CA PRO A 223 -7.03 -0.78 -22.80
C PRO A 223 -6.51 -0.43 -24.19
N SER A 224 -5.67 -1.30 -24.75
CA SER A 224 -5.15 -1.11 -26.10
C SER A 224 -6.31 -1.10 -27.07
N PRO A 225 -6.43 -0.10 -27.96
CA PRO A 225 -7.33 -0.21 -29.08
C PRO A 225 -6.97 -1.45 -29.91
N ALA A 226 -7.93 -2.01 -30.63
CA ALA A 226 -7.66 -3.11 -31.55
C ALA A 226 -6.43 -2.77 -32.41
N PRO A 227 -5.48 -3.69 -32.61
CA PRO A 227 -4.25 -3.38 -33.32
C PRO A 227 -4.56 -2.77 -34.68
N ALA A 228 -4.08 -1.54 -34.89
CA ALA A 228 -4.26 -0.82 -36.15
C ALA A 228 -3.42 -1.46 -37.28
N VAL A 229 -2.41 -2.25 -36.92
CA VAL A 229 -1.54 -3.00 -37.80
C VAL A 229 -1.88 -4.48 -37.66
N ARG A 230 -2.25 -5.12 -38.75
CA ARG A 230 -2.74 -6.51 -38.77
C ARG A 230 -1.84 -7.47 -39.56
N ASP A 231 -0.87 -6.95 -40.26
CA ASP A 231 0.12 -7.75 -40.99
C ASP A 231 1.54 -7.26 -40.76
N GLU A 232 2.50 -8.15 -40.95
CA GLU A 232 3.92 -7.93 -40.69
C GLU A 232 4.51 -6.88 -41.62
N ASP A 233 4.12 -6.87 -42.89
CA ASP A 233 4.64 -5.92 -43.90
C ASP A 233 4.22 -4.49 -43.55
N GLU A 234 2.99 -4.28 -43.07
CA GLU A 234 2.57 -2.97 -42.58
C GLU A 234 3.33 -2.55 -41.33
N ALA A 235 3.57 -3.50 -40.39
CA ALA A 235 4.36 -3.22 -39.21
C ALA A 235 5.78 -2.78 -39.54
N LEU A 236 6.45 -3.48 -40.45
CA LEU A 236 7.81 -3.15 -40.92
C LEU A 236 7.84 -1.76 -41.58
N ARG A 237 6.91 -1.48 -42.49
CA ARG A 237 6.84 -0.15 -43.16
C ARG A 237 6.67 1.00 -42.16
N ARG A 238 5.92 0.79 -41.07
CA ARG A 238 5.73 1.82 -40.02
C ARG A 238 6.92 1.97 -39.11
N LEU A 239 7.72 0.91 -38.94
CA LEU A 239 8.94 0.94 -38.15
C LEU A 239 10.07 1.68 -38.85
N ASP A 240 10.13 1.59 -40.21
CA ASP A 240 11.17 2.19 -41.07
C ASP A 240 10.87 3.66 -41.43
N ALA A 241 9.72 4.22 -41.05
CA ALA A 241 9.30 5.59 -41.33
C ALA A 241 9.59 6.54 -40.15
#